data_c35d5ae6547a77ad970faf935610df8a
#
_entry.id   c35d5ae6547a77ad970faf935610df8a
#
_cell.length_a   1.000
_cell.length_b   1.000
_cell.length_c   1.000
_cell.angle_alpha   90.00
_cell.angle_beta   90.00
_cell.angle_gamma   90.00
#
_symmetry.space_group_name_H-M   'P 1'
#
loop_
_entity.id
_entity.type
_entity.pdbx_description
1 polymer ?
#
loop_
_entity_poly.entity_id
_entity_poly.type
_entity_poly.pdbx_seq_one_letter_code
_entity_poly.pdbx_strand_id
1 'polypeptide(L)'
;LYSVAPTTDDIVALAEQALAAIPARLAEHLSGVGIAVEDMPDDATLDELGIEDAWALTGLYRGTPIGARSFGDILRQPDVIVLYREPILLEWIETGEDLFRLVRNVVIHEVAHHFGFSDDDIEGLEREAD
;
A
#
# COMPACT_ATOMS: atom_id res chain seq x y z
N LEU A 1 -24.82 20.09 7.30
CA LEU A 1 -24.57 19.33 6.73
C LEU A 1 -23.56 18.24 6.93
N TYR A 2 -23.91 17.14 6.42
CA TYR A 2 -23.13 15.93 6.59
C TYR A 2 -22.19 15.72 5.42
N SER A 3 -20.99 15.31 5.71
CA SER A 3 -20.00 14.97 4.68
C SER A 3 -19.91 13.46 4.57
N VAL A 4 -19.66 12.99 3.37
CA VAL A 4 -19.43 11.58 3.12
C VAL A 4 -17.98 11.25 3.43
N ALA A 5 -17.72 10.14 4.09
CA ALA A 5 -16.35 9.67 4.29
C ALA A 5 -15.68 9.38 2.95
N PRO A 6 -14.35 9.50 2.86
CA PRO A 6 -13.64 9.13 1.63
C PRO A 6 -14.03 7.74 1.15
N THR A 7 -14.34 7.63 -0.14
CA THR A 7 -14.80 6.39 -0.75
C THR A 7 -13.63 5.54 -1.19
N THR A 8 -13.92 4.31 -1.62
CA THR A 8 -12.93 3.44 -2.25
C THR A 8 -12.27 4.15 -3.43
N ASP A 9 -13.06 4.80 -4.29
CA ASP A 9 -12.53 5.52 -5.45
C ASP A 9 -11.63 6.70 -5.04
N ASP A 10 -11.98 7.38 -3.95
CA ASP A 10 -11.14 8.46 -3.42
C ASP A 10 -9.77 7.93 -3.00
N ILE A 11 -9.73 6.78 -2.32
CA ILE A 11 -8.47 6.17 -1.88
C ILE A 11 -7.65 5.72 -3.09
N VAL A 12 -8.29 5.14 -4.10
CA VAL A 12 -7.60 4.76 -5.36
C VAL A 12 -6.92 5.97 -5.97
N ALA A 13 -7.65 7.10 -6.08
CA ALA A 13 -7.09 8.31 -6.68
C ALA A 13 -5.88 8.84 -5.90
N LEU A 14 -5.96 8.83 -4.58
CA LEU A 14 -4.85 9.26 -3.73
C LEU A 14 -3.64 8.33 -3.88
N ALA A 15 -3.88 7.03 -3.95
CA ALA A 15 -2.82 6.06 -4.11
C ALA A 15 -2.11 6.17 -5.46
N GLU A 16 -2.88 6.42 -6.51
CA GLU A 16 -2.30 6.64 -7.84
C GLU A 16 -1.44 7.90 -7.90
N GLN A 17 -1.90 8.98 -7.25
CA GLN A 17 -1.09 10.19 -7.10
C GLN A 17 0.19 9.90 -6.32
N ALA A 18 0.10 9.08 -5.28
CA ALA A 18 1.25 8.71 -4.49
C ALA A 18 2.28 7.92 -5.30
N LEU A 19 1.82 6.97 -6.12
CA LEU A 19 2.71 6.22 -6.99
C LEU A 19 3.44 7.13 -7.99
N ALA A 20 2.75 8.11 -8.53
CA ALA A 20 3.34 9.05 -9.49
C ALA A 20 4.39 9.95 -8.85
N ALA A 21 4.35 10.16 -7.54
CA ALA A 21 5.24 11.04 -6.80
C ALA A 21 6.23 10.31 -5.89
N ILE A 22 6.32 9.00 -5.99
CA ILE A 22 7.19 8.20 -5.13
C ILE A 22 8.66 8.52 -5.42
N PRO A 23 9.56 8.47 -4.40
CA PRO A 23 10.98 8.75 -4.63
C PRO A 23 11.59 7.89 -5.73
N ALA A 24 12.46 8.50 -6.54
CA ALA A 24 13.01 7.87 -7.74
C ALA A 24 13.69 6.52 -7.49
N ARG A 25 14.43 6.40 -6.39
CA ARG A 25 15.13 5.14 -6.08
C ARG A 25 14.19 3.98 -5.76
N LEU A 26 12.95 4.29 -5.42
CA LEU A 26 11.92 3.27 -5.20
C LEU A 26 11.10 3.06 -6.47
N ALA A 27 10.84 4.14 -7.20
CA ALA A 27 10.03 4.13 -8.42
C ALA A 27 10.57 3.17 -9.49
N GLU A 28 11.88 2.98 -9.55
CA GLU A 28 12.50 2.10 -10.54
C GLU A 28 12.07 0.63 -10.38
N HIS A 29 11.53 0.26 -9.22
CA HIS A 29 11.06 -1.11 -8.94
C HIS A 29 9.58 -1.30 -9.28
N LEU A 30 8.88 -0.25 -9.73
CA LEU A 30 7.41 -0.22 -9.80
C LEU A 30 6.80 -0.41 -11.18
N SER A 31 7.53 -0.92 -12.14
CA SER A 31 6.98 -1.14 -13.48
C SER A 31 5.79 -2.09 -13.43
N GLY A 32 4.63 -1.62 -13.87
CA GLY A 32 3.44 -2.45 -13.99
C GLY A 32 2.70 -2.76 -12.69
N VAL A 33 3.02 -2.06 -11.60
CA VAL A 33 2.32 -2.27 -10.33
C VAL A 33 0.97 -1.56 -10.34
N GLY A 34 -0.09 -2.28 -9.97
CA GLY A 34 -1.44 -1.73 -9.86
C GLY A 34 -1.83 -1.42 -8.43
N ILE A 35 -2.96 -0.71 -8.29
CA ILE A 35 -3.56 -0.40 -7.00
C ILE A 35 -4.93 -1.05 -6.94
N ALA A 36 -5.25 -1.70 -5.82
CA ALA A 36 -6.59 -2.18 -5.51
C ALA A 36 -6.97 -1.69 -4.11
N VAL A 37 -8.21 -1.32 -3.91
CA VAL A 37 -8.70 -0.88 -2.60
C VAL A 37 -9.88 -1.76 -2.20
N GLU A 38 -9.80 -2.33 -1.02
CA GLU A 38 -10.86 -3.13 -0.40
C GLU A 38 -11.23 -2.49 0.92
N ASP A 39 -12.44 -2.76 1.41
CA ASP A 39 -12.87 -2.15 2.67
C ASP A 39 -12.12 -2.71 3.87
N MET A 40 -12.01 -4.04 3.97
CA MET A 40 -11.33 -4.71 5.07
C MET A 40 -10.56 -5.92 4.54
N PRO A 41 -9.43 -6.29 5.18
CA PRO A 41 -8.78 -7.55 4.83
C PRO A 41 -9.70 -8.72 5.18
N ASP A 42 -9.71 -9.73 4.32
CA ASP A 42 -10.51 -10.93 4.57
C ASP A 42 -9.79 -11.91 5.51
N ASP A 43 -10.53 -12.91 6.00
CA ASP A 43 -10.00 -13.87 6.95
C ASP A 43 -8.81 -14.65 6.38
N ALA A 44 -8.86 -15.00 5.11
CA ALA A 44 -7.78 -15.74 4.47
C ALA A 44 -6.48 -14.92 4.45
N THR A 45 -6.57 -13.64 4.17
CA THR A 45 -5.42 -12.73 4.19
C THR A 45 -4.83 -12.61 5.59
N LEU A 46 -5.71 -12.44 6.59
CA LEU A 46 -5.27 -12.32 7.99
C LEU A 46 -4.57 -13.59 8.46
N ASP A 47 -5.12 -14.75 8.12
CA ASP A 47 -4.53 -16.04 8.47
C ASP A 47 -3.16 -16.22 7.80
N GLU A 48 -3.06 -15.89 6.53
CA GLU A 48 -1.81 -15.96 5.77
C GLU A 48 -0.70 -15.14 6.41
N LEU A 49 -1.05 -13.94 6.90
CA LEU A 49 -0.08 -13.01 7.49
C LEU A 49 0.10 -13.19 9.00
N GLY A 50 -0.72 -14.03 9.64
CA GLY A 50 -0.66 -14.21 11.08
C GLY A 50 -1.12 -12.99 11.87
N ILE A 51 -2.04 -12.20 11.31
CA ILE A 51 -2.56 -10.97 11.93
C ILE A 51 -3.92 -11.26 12.57
N GLU A 52 -4.05 -10.92 13.85
CA GLU A 52 -5.31 -11.13 14.58
C GLU A 52 -6.27 -9.94 14.44
N ASP A 53 -5.72 -8.72 14.40
CA ASP A 53 -6.52 -7.50 14.34
C ASP A 53 -6.55 -6.94 12.91
N ALA A 54 -7.69 -7.13 12.24
CA ALA A 54 -7.88 -6.66 10.88
C ALA A 54 -7.70 -5.14 10.75
N TRP A 55 -8.02 -4.37 11.79
CA TRP A 55 -7.90 -2.92 11.78
C TRP A 55 -6.46 -2.44 11.79
N ALA A 56 -5.52 -3.31 12.13
CA ALA A 56 -4.10 -2.98 12.14
C ALA A 56 -3.45 -3.09 10.74
N LEU A 57 -4.16 -3.66 9.77
CA LEU A 57 -3.61 -3.86 8.42
C LEU A 57 -4.14 -2.79 7.48
N THR A 58 -3.30 -1.81 7.13
CA THR A 58 -3.67 -0.72 6.22
C THR A 58 -3.34 -1.00 4.76
N GLY A 59 -2.40 -1.89 4.50
CA GLY A 59 -2.03 -2.23 3.13
C GLY A 59 -1.21 -3.49 3.03
N LEU A 60 -1.04 -3.97 1.81
CA LEU A 60 -0.33 -5.21 1.53
C LEU A 60 0.18 -5.20 0.10
N TYR A 61 1.43 -5.58 -0.11
CA TYR A 61 1.95 -5.79 -1.46
C TYR A 61 1.76 -7.25 -1.84
N ARG A 62 1.04 -7.49 -2.93
CA ARG A 62 0.87 -8.81 -3.49
C ARG A 62 1.62 -8.92 -4.81
N GLY A 63 2.64 -9.79 -4.83
CA GLY A 63 3.43 -9.98 -6.02
C GLY A 63 4.10 -11.34 -6.03
N THR A 64 4.72 -11.66 -7.14
CA THR A 64 5.49 -12.88 -7.25
C THR A 64 6.86 -12.66 -6.59
N PRO A 65 7.27 -13.51 -5.65
CA PRO A 65 8.61 -13.41 -5.08
C PRO A 65 9.68 -13.41 -6.16
N ILE A 66 10.71 -12.57 -6.00
CA ILE A 66 11.77 -12.42 -7.01
C ILE A 66 12.38 -13.77 -7.40
N GLY A 67 12.65 -14.62 -6.41
CA GLY A 67 13.23 -15.95 -6.65
C GLY A 67 12.32 -16.92 -7.39
N ALA A 68 11.02 -16.65 -7.44
CA ALA A 68 10.04 -17.50 -8.14
C ALA A 68 9.78 -17.01 -9.56
N ARG A 69 10.34 -15.87 -9.95
CA ARG A 69 10.17 -15.32 -11.30
C ARG A 69 11.02 -16.14 -12.25
N SER A 70 10.37 -16.78 -13.20
CA SER A 70 11.03 -17.68 -14.11
C SER A 70 10.28 -17.72 -15.44
N PHE A 71 10.44 -18.81 -16.15
CA PHE A 71 9.86 -19.08 -17.41
C PHE A 71 8.34 -18.87 -17.51
N GLY A 72 7.61 -19.10 -16.40
CA GLY A 72 6.17 -18.92 -16.36
C GLY A 72 5.70 -17.51 -16.09
N ASP A 73 6.63 -16.56 -15.92
CA ASP A 73 6.30 -15.18 -15.53
C ASP A 73 5.39 -14.48 -16.53
N ILE A 74 5.45 -14.86 -17.79
CA ILE A 74 4.59 -14.26 -18.81
C ILE A 74 3.10 -14.55 -18.56
N LEU A 75 2.80 -15.56 -17.73
CA LEU A 75 1.43 -15.95 -17.41
C LEU A 75 1.00 -15.51 -16.01
N ARG A 76 1.90 -14.92 -15.22
CA ARG A 76 1.57 -14.49 -13.86
C ARG A 76 0.73 -13.22 -13.85
N GLN A 77 0.01 -13.02 -12.77
CA GLN A 77 -0.71 -11.77 -12.55
C GLN A 77 0.27 -10.62 -12.26
N PRO A 78 -0.07 -9.39 -12.66
CA PRO A 78 0.73 -8.23 -12.29
C PRO A 78 0.79 -8.06 -10.78
N ASP A 79 1.87 -7.46 -10.28
CA ASP A 79 1.95 -7.09 -8.88
C ASP A 79 0.90 -6.02 -8.55
N VAL A 80 0.37 -6.07 -7.34
CA VAL A 80 -0.65 -5.12 -6.91
C VAL A 80 -0.43 -4.71 -5.46
N ILE A 81 -0.63 -3.43 -5.18
CA ILE A 81 -0.66 -2.92 -3.82
C ILE A 81 -2.13 -2.86 -3.42
N VAL A 82 -2.50 -3.62 -2.40
CA VAL A 82 -3.86 -3.63 -1.87
C VAL A 82 -3.90 -2.69 -0.66
N LEU A 83 -4.83 -1.75 -0.67
CA LEU A 83 -5.04 -0.84 0.45
C LEU A 83 -6.39 -1.16 1.08
N TYR A 84 -6.46 -1.06 2.41
CA TYR A 84 -7.67 -1.36 3.14
C TYR A 84 -8.28 -0.07 3.67
N ARG A 85 -9.41 0.31 3.08
CA ARG A 85 -10.04 1.61 3.29
C ARG A 85 -10.40 1.87 4.74
N GLU A 86 -11.08 0.94 5.40
CA GLU A 86 -11.56 1.17 6.77
C GLU A 86 -10.40 1.28 7.78
N PRO A 87 -9.39 0.40 7.75
CA PRO A 87 -8.20 0.59 8.59
C PRO A 87 -7.48 1.93 8.35
N ILE A 88 -7.37 2.36 7.10
CA ILE A 88 -6.77 3.65 6.76
C ILE A 88 -7.60 4.80 7.35
N LEU A 89 -8.92 4.75 7.22
CA LEU A 89 -9.79 5.78 7.76
C LEU A 89 -9.70 5.84 9.29
N LEU A 90 -9.59 4.69 9.95
CA LEU A 90 -9.42 4.66 11.40
C LEU A 90 -8.13 5.36 11.82
N GLU A 91 -7.02 5.06 11.18
CA GLU A 91 -5.75 5.70 11.48
C GLU A 91 -5.82 7.20 11.21
N TRP A 92 -6.43 7.59 10.11
CA TRP A 92 -6.65 8.99 9.76
C TRP A 92 -7.41 9.74 10.85
N ILE A 93 -8.50 9.15 11.34
CA ILE A 93 -9.31 9.73 12.41
C ILE A 93 -8.51 9.84 13.71
N GLU A 94 -7.77 8.80 14.05
CA GLU A 94 -7.00 8.75 15.29
C GLU A 94 -5.82 9.72 15.30
N THR A 95 -5.15 9.89 14.17
CA THR A 95 -3.94 10.71 14.10
C THR A 95 -4.19 12.14 13.67
N GLY A 96 -5.28 12.40 12.97
CA GLY A 96 -5.55 13.72 12.38
C GLY A 96 -4.60 14.09 11.26
N GLU A 97 -3.88 13.14 10.72
CA GLU A 97 -2.90 13.36 9.65
C GLU A 97 -3.60 13.68 8.33
N ASP A 98 -2.88 14.34 7.41
CA ASP A 98 -3.36 14.56 6.05
C ASP A 98 -3.61 13.21 5.35
N LEU A 99 -4.77 13.01 4.79
CA LEU A 99 -5.14 11.72 4.22
C LEU A 99 -4.23 11.30 3.05
N PHE A 100 -3.91 12.25 2.17
CA PHE A 100 -2.99 11.94 1.07
C PHE A 100 -1.64 11.47 1.59
N ARG A 101 -1.09 12.18 2.58
CA ARG A 101 0.19 11.81 3.18
C ARG A 101 0.14 10.44 3.82
N LEU A 102 -0.95 10.12 4.51
CA LEU A 102 -1.14 8.82 5.12
C LEU A 102 -1.17 7.71 4.06
N VAL A 103 -1.99 7.87 3.02
CA VAL A 103 -2.07 6.90 1.92
C VAL A 103 -0.72 6.74 1.24
N ARG A 104 -0.04 7.86 0.95
CA ARG A 104 1.30 7.83 0.35
C ARG A 104 2.27 7.01 1.19
N ASN A 105 2.26 7.21 2.50
CA ASN A 105 3.18 6.51 3.38
C ASN A 105 2.87 5.01 3.47
N VAL A 106 1.60 4.62 3.40
CA VAL A 106 1.23 3.21 3.31
C VAL A 106 1.79 2.60 2.03
N VAL A 107 1.63 3.28 0.90
CA VAL A 107 2.15 2.81 -0.39
C VAL A 107 3.68 2.66 -0.33
N ILE A 108 4.39 3.68 0.15
CA ILE A 108 5.85 3.65 0.27
C ILE A 108 6.27 2.46 1.16
N HIS A 109 5.62 2.30 2.30
CA HIS A 109 5.96 1.25 3.26
C HIS A 109 5.84 -0.14 2.63
N GLU A 110 4.74 -0.42 1.97
CA GLU A 110 4.50 -1.74 1.39
C GLU A 110 5.44 -2.05 0.24
N VAL A 111 5.67 -1.08 -0.64
CA VAL A 111 6.61 -1.24 -1.75
C VAL A 111 8.04 -1.45 -1.23
N ALA A 112 8.47 -0.60 -0.31
CA ALA A 112 9.82 -0.65 0.21
C ALA A 112 10.10 -1.97 0.95
N HIS A 113 9.16 -2.43 1.76
CA HIS A 113 9.27 -3.73 2.43
C HIS A 113 9.40 -4.88 1.43
N HIS A 114 8.59 -4.85 0.38
CA HIS A 114 8.63 -5.91 -0.63
C HIS A 114 10.01 -6.00 -1.29
N PHE A 115 10.68 -4.87 -1.50
CA PHE A 115 11.99 -4.83 -2.12
C PHE A 115 13.16 -4.81 -1.11
N GLY A 116 12.89 -5.12 0.15
CA GLY A 116 13.93 -5.36 1.14
C GLY A 116 14.51 -4.15 1.83
N PHE A 117 13.87 -2.98 1.71
CA PHE A 117 14.32 -1.79 2.43
C PHE A 117 14.09 -1.96 3.93
N SER A 118 15.00 -1.44 4.74
CA SER A 118 14.87 -1.47 6.20
C SER A 118 13.87 -0.42 6.67
N ASP A 119 13.44 -0.54 7.94
CA ASP A 119 12.54 0.45 8.53
C ASP A 119 13.16 1.85 8.53
N ASP A 120 14.46 1.96 8.77
CA ASP A 120 15.17 3.25 8.73
C ASP A 120 15.15 3.83 7.31
N ASP A 121 15.36 2.99 6.30
CA ASP A 121 15.30 3.40 4.90
C ASP A 121 13.90 3.88 4.53
N ILE A 122 12.87 3.19 5.04
CA ILE A 122 11.47 3.57 4.78
C ILE A 122 11.17 4.94 5.37
N GLU A 123 11.60 5.19 6.61
CA GLU A 123 11.43 6.51 7.22
C GLU A 123 12.12 7.60 6.39
N GLY A 124 13.30 7.30 5.86
CA GLY A 124 14.02 8.20 4.97
C GLY A 124 13.25 8.50 3.70
N LEU A 125 12.65 7.46 3.10
CA LEU A 125 11.84 7.62 1.89
C LEU A 125 10.58 8.47 2.14
N GLU A 126 9.94 8.28 3.29
CA GLU A 126 8.78 9.06 3.67
C GLU A 126 9.13 10.54 3.85
N ARG A 127 10.25 10.83 4.50
CA ARG A 127 10.74 12.20 4.66
C ARG A 127 11.11 12.82 3.33
N GLU A 128 11.73 12.06 2.45
CA GLU A 128 12.11 12.49 1.11
C GLU A 128 10.89 12.88 0.27
N ALA A 129 9.77 12.16 0.47
CA ALA A 129 8.52 12.43 -0.22
C ALA A 129 7.82 13.68 0.31
N ASP A 130 8.08 14.06 1.56
CA ASP A 130 7.57 15.30 2.13
C ASP A 130 8.29 16.48 1.47
#